data_6e33913e20e7a8f8a3b87f359f18a20d
#
_entry.id   6e33913e20e7a8f8a3b87f359f18a20d
#
_cell.length_a   1.000
_cell.length_b   1.000
_cell.length_c   1.000
_cell.angle_alpha   90.00
_cell.angle_beta   90.00
_cell.angle_gamma   90.00
#
_symmetry.space_group_name_H-M   'P 1'
#
loop_
_entity.id
_entity.type
_entity.pdbx_description
1 polymer ?
#
loop_
_entity_poly.entity_id
_entity_poly.type
_entity_poly.pdbx_seq_one_letter_code
_entity_poly.pdbx_strand_id
1 'polypeptide(L)'
;WPCSPTPLPTSGGIHVSCLPTTLTEDMDVAVLGEGERTICELMEGFAIYGFFHKQKLHAIDGIAYRENGNLNVTRPRQFIEPLDNIPFPARELLNTSAFGNIFSSRGCPYSCTFCASTRYWNKLRFFSAEYVVAELKEMVERYGARRISFYDDLMIADKKRFEKIADLIQKEPVLAKIKFGINARANLITDHTAQVLKAMHVNSVGMGLESGNERTLRYLKGGSVSVEDNYNAVKILHRYGISANASFVIGSPDETREEILDTLHFIKTSGLNFVDTFVLVPFPGTPVWDYAKSIGAVSDDMDWNRLNIYHPKAGYPISLSKHVSPAEMNELCKKFYHARLKIAAKSAWTHPFFPAMVRAGMANVANRVRRLGAAHAI
;
A
#
# COMPACT_ATOMS: atom_id res chain seq x y z
N TRP A 1 3.68 39.35 23.24
CA TRP A 1 3.62 37.98 22.78
C TRP A 1 3.06 37.97 21.37
N PRO A 2 3.82 37.49 20.44
CA PRO A 2 3.21 36.73 19.37
C PRO A 2 4.13 35.58 18.94
N CYS A 3 3.87 34.40 19.43
CA CYS A 3 4.28 33.19 18.69
C CYS A 3 2.99 32.55 18.25
N SER A 4 2.66 32.70 16.95
CA SER A 4 1.80 31.72 16.30
C SER A 4 2.44 30.36 16.59
N PRO A 5 1.69 29.34 17.05
CA PRO A 5 2.26 28.04 17.24
C PRO A 5 2.77 27.56 15.88
N THR A 6 4.08 27.57 15.70
CA THR A 6 4.70 26.88 14.56
C THR A 6 4.21 25.44 14.63
N PRO A 7 3.64 24.89 13.56
CA PRO A 7 3.25 23.48 13.56
C PRO A 7 4.50 22.67 13.90
N LEU A 8 4.36 21.78 14.89
CA LEU A 8 5.45 20.92 15.31
C LEU A 8 5.74 19.92 14.20
N PRO A 9 6.89 19.98 13.55
CA PRO A 9 7.25 19.05 12.51
C PRO A 9 7.51 17.69 13.12
N THR A 10 6.48 16.85 13.13
CA THR A 10 6.57 15.44 13.53
C THR A 10 6.51 14.55 12.30
N SER A 11 7.27 13.47 12.34
CA SER A 11 7.27 12.43 11.30
C SER A 11 6.79 11.11 11.88
N GLY A 12 6.26 10.21 11.04
CA GLY A 12 5.86 8.87 11.45
C GLY A 12 5.72 7.95 10.26
N GLY A 13 5.53 6.66 10.53
CA GLY A 13 5.31 5.64 9.51
C GLY A 13 6.50 4.71 9.29
N ILE A 14 6.39 3.85 8.29
CA ILE A 14 7.32 2.72 8.05
C ILE A 14 8.75 3.21 7.83
N HIS A 15 8.96 4.28 7.06
CA HIS A 15 10.30 4.77 6.71
C HIS A 15 11.12 5.12 7.96
N VAL A 16 10.64 6.08 8.74
CA VAL A 16 11.36 6.52 9.96
C VAL A 16 11.41 5.44 11.04
N SER A 17 10.46 4.51 11.05
CA SER A 17 10.49 3.37 11.96
C SER A 17 11.58 2.37 11.61
N CYS A 18 11.83 2.13 10.31
CA CYS A 18 12.91 1.27 9.85
C CYS A 18 14.27 1.96 9.84
N LEU A 19 14.30 3.29 9.68
CA LEU A 19 15.51 4.06 9.57
C LEU A 19 15.40 5.42 10.32
N PRO A 20 15.44 5.43 11.66
CA PRO A 20 15.29 6.64 12.45
C PRO A 20 16.36 7.72 12.18
N THR A 21 17.51 7.33 11.61
CA THR A 21 18.59 8.26 11.22
C THR A 21 18.15 9.30 10.20
N THR A 22 17.06 9.04 9.47
CA THR A 22 16.48 9.98 8.48
C THR A 22 15.67 11.12 9.10
N LEU A 23 15.51 11.15 10.43
CA LEU A 23 14.96 12.31 11.12
C LEU A 23 15.89 13.51 10.90
N THR A 24 15.41 14.53 10.16
CA THR A 24 16.17 15.75 9.87
C THR A 24 16.19 16.71 11.06
N GLU A 25 17.03 17.75 11.00
CA GLU A 25 17.09 18.78 12.03
C GLU A 25 15.84 19.67 12.07
N ASP A 26 15.09 19.73 10.96
CA ASP A 26 13.83 20.47 10.86
C ASP A 26 12.65 19.71 11.48
N MET A 27 12.86 18.50 11.97
CA MET A 27 11.84 17.67 12.63
C MET A 27 12.17 17.47 14.10
N ASP A 28 11.21 17.77 14.97
CA ASP A 28 11.40 17.65 16.42
C ASP A 28 11.38 16.20 16.89
N VAL A 29 10.40 15.42 16.41
CA VAL A 29 10.16 14.04 16.87
C VAL A 29 9.71 13.17 15.72
N ALA A 30 10.22 11.93 15.68
CA ALA A 30 9.67 10.85 14.87
C ALA A 30 8.93 9.85 15.75
N VAL A 31 7.71 9.47 15.34
CA VAL A 31 6.94 8.41 15.97
C VAL A 31 7.28 7.08 15.29
N LEU A 32 7.77 6.13 16.06
CA LEU A 32 8.22 4.82 15.63
C LEU A 32 7.18 3.76 15.98
N GLY A 33 6.85 2.90 15.04
CA GLY A 33 5.81 1.89 15.24
C GLY A 33 4.39 2.48 15.20
N GLU A 34 3.48 1.91 15.99
CA GLU A 34 2.09 2.39 16.10
C GLU A 34 2.03 3.74 16.78
N GLY A 35 1.40 4.71 16.13
CA GLY A 35 1.41 6.10 16.57
C GLY A 35 0.28 6.49 17.50
N GLU A 36 -0.80 5.72 17.61
CA GLU A 36 -2.04 6.14 18.25
C GLU A 36 -1.85 6.54 19.72
N ARG A 37 -1.14 5.73 20.51
CA ARG A 37 -0.84 6.04 21.91
C ARG A 37 0.29 7.06 22.03
N THR A 38 1.32 6.91 21.21
CA THR A 38 2.49 7.78 21.23
C THR A 38 2.11 9.24 20.95
N ILE A 39 1.25 9.48 19.94
CA ILE A 39 0.83 10.83 19.63
C ILE A 39 -0.02 11.45 20.76
N CYS A 40 -0.84 10.66 21.45
CA CYS A 40 -1.59 11.16 22.61
C CYS A 40 -0.65 11.64 23.74
N GLU A 41 0.37 10.83 24.09
CA GLU A 41 1.35 11.20 25.12
C GLU A 41 2.17 12.44 24.71
N LEU A 42 2.55 12.55 23.43
CA LEU A 42 3.23 13.73 22.90
C LEU A 42 2.34 14.97 22.98
N MET A 43 1.07 14.86 22.59
CA MET A 43 0.11 15.98 22.62
C MET A 43 -0.28 16.40 24.02
N GLU A 44 -0.39 15.48 24.97
CA GLU A 44 -0.58 15.81 26.40
C GLU A 44 0.58 16.63 26.92
N GLY A 45 1.81 16.21 26.64
CA GLY A 45 3.00 16.98 27.01
C GLY A 45 3.02 18.37 26.37
N PHE A 46 2.68 18.43 25.08
CA PHE A 46 2.60 19.70 24.35
C PHE A 46 1.49 20.62 24.89
N ALA A 47 0.32 20.12 25.21
CA ALA A 47 -0.79 20.90 25.75
C ALA A 47 -0.44 21.56 27.08
N ILE A 48 0.42 20.92 27.88
CA ILE A 48 0.84 21.47 29.20
C ILE A 48 1.91 22.55 29.03
N TYR A 49 2.89 22.34 28.13
CA TYR A 49 4.10 23.18 28.08
C TYR A 49 4.16 24.08 26.82
N GLY A 50 3.31 23.90 25.84
CA GLY A 50 3.35 24.63 24.55
C GLY A 50 4.51 24.22 23.62
N PHE A 51 5.31 23.23 24.02
CA PHE A 51 6.45 22.69 23.27
C PHE A 51 6.80 21.28 23.76
N PHE A 52 7.60 20.54 22.99
CA PHE A 52 8.12 19.25 23.43
C PHE A 52 9.26 19.43 24.43
N HIS A 53 8.96 19.17 25.68
CA HIS A 53 9.95 19.29 26.76
C HIS A 53 10.94 18.14 26.68
N LYS A 54 12.16 18.38 26.21
CA LYS A 54 13.21 17.36 25.95
C LYS A 54 13.41 16.38 27.11
N GLN A 55 13.39 16.88 28.36
CA GLN A 55 13.51 16.04 29.54
C GLN A 55 12.33 15.07 29.75
N LYS A 56 11.22 15.22 29.02
CA LYS A 56 10.07 14.32 29.04
C LYS A 56 10.09 13.32 27.88
N LEU A 57 10.72 13.67 26.76
CA LEU A 57 10.73 12.81 25.56
C LEU A 57 11.38 11.45 25.84
N HIS A 58 12.43 11.37 26.66
CA HIS A 58 13.07 10.09 26.98
C HIS A 58 12.16 9.11 27.74
N ALA A 59 11.08 9.58 28.35
CA ALA A 59 10.09 8.74 29.04
C ALA A 59 8.98 8.21 28.13
N ILE A 60 8.87 8.73 26.89
CA ILE A 60 7.86 8.31 25.92
C ILE A 60 8.44 7.17 25.08
N ASP A 61 7.79 6.01 25.11
CA ASP A 61 8.20 4.86 24.27
C ASP A 61 7.80 5.07 22.80
N GLY A 62 8.62 4.54 21.89
CA GLY A 62 8.31 4.53 20.45
C GLY A 62 8.52 5.89 19.77
N ILE A 63 9.55 6.63 20.16
CA ILE A 63 9.96 7.86 19.46
C ILE A 63 11.45 7.91 19.17
N ALA A 64 11.81 8.74 18.19
CA ALA A 64 13.16 9.23 17.99
C ALA A 64 13.13 10.75 17.98
N TYR A 65 14.17 11.39 18.54
CA TYR A 65 14.32 12.84 18.57
C TYR A 65 15.79 13.24 18.61
N ARG A 66 16.09 14.48 18.22
CA ARG A 66 17.46 15.00 18.27
C ARG A 66 17.68 15.89 19.50
N GLU A 67 18.81 15.67 20.16
CA GLU A 67 19.28 16.50 21.25
C GLU A 67 20.78 16.77 21.11
N ASN A 68 21.15 18.04 21.07
CA ASN A 68 22.54 18.48 20.89
C ASN A 68 23.23 17.83 19.66
N GLY A 69 22.48 17.70 18.55
CA GLY A 69 22.95 17.04 17.31
C GLY A 69 22.91 15.51 17.33
N ASN A 70 22.71 14.89 18.50
CA ASN A 70 22.67 13.44 18.62
C ASN A 70 21.24 12.91 18.43
N LEU A 71 21.11 11.79 17.71
CA LEU A 71 19.86 11.05 17.59
C LEU A 71 19.65 10.18 18.84
N ASN A 72 18.53 10.37 19.51
CA ASN A 72 18.08 9.56 20.63
C ASN A 72 16.88 8.72 20.16
N VAL A 73 16.91 7.41 20.43
CA VAL A 73 15.81 6.48 20.13
C VAL A 73 15.38 5.86 21.46
N THR A 74 14.09 6.00 21.80
CA THR A 74 13.54 5.45 23.04
C THR A 74 13.20 3.97 22.90
N ARG A 75 12.74 3.35 23.98
CA ARG A 75 12.34 1.93 23.94
C ARG A 75 11.22 1.72 22.90
N PRO A 76 11.25 0.61 22.14
CA PRO A 76 10.15 0.26 21.26
C PRO A 76 8.84 0.14 22.05
N ARG A 77 7.77 0.75 21.54
CA ARG A 77 6.44 0.62 22.12
C ARG A 77 5.83 -0.73 21.77
N GLN A 78 5.16 -1.33 22.73
CA GLN A 78 4.38 -2.54 22.49
C GLN A 78 3.19 -2.25 21.57
N PHE A 79 2.91 -3.18 20.66
CA PHE A 79 1.76 -3.08 19.78
C PHE A 79 0.43 -3.06 20.55
N ILE A 80 -0.55 -2.36 20.01
CA ILE A 80 -1.89 -2.27 20.60
C ILE A 80 -2.60 -3.62 20.44
N GLU A 81 -3.00 -4.21 21.55
CA GLU A 81 -3.80 -5.44 21.60
C GLU A 81 -4.85 -5.35 22.73
N PRO A 82 -6.09 -5.74 22.45
CA PRO A 82 -6.66 -6.03 21.13
C PRO A 82 -6.74 -4.77 20.25
N LEU A 83 -6.75 -4.95 18.90
CA LEU A 83 -6.86 -3.84 17.96
C LEU A 83 -8.18 -3.06 18.11
N ASP A 84 -9.24 -3.69 18.56
CA ASP A 84 -10.55 -3.08 18.80
C ASP A 84 -10.52 -1.94 19.84
N ASN A 85 -9.42 -1.80 20.59
CA ASN A 85 -9.20 -0.64 21.47
C ASN A 85 -8.86 0.66 20.69
N ILE A 86 -8.60 0.57 19.40
CA ILE A 86 -8.34 1.73 18.54
C ILE A 86 -9.70 2.30 18.12
N PRO A 87 -9.97 3.61 18.33
CA PRO A 87 -11.22 4.21 17.85
C PRO A 87 -11.28 4.22 16.32
N PHE A 88 -12.48 4.34 15.77
CA PHE A 88 -12.63 4.56 14.32
C PHE A 88 -11.93 5.85 13.90
N PRO A 89 -11.37 5.90 12.69
CA PRO A 89 -10.78 7.11 12.16
C PRO A 89 -11.77 8.29 12.17
N ALA A 90 -11.32 9.47 12.62
CA ALA A 90 -12.12 10.70 12.66
C ALA A 90 -12.35 11.26 11.24
N ARG A 91 -13.17 10.56 10.44
CA ARG A 91 -13.42 10.87 9.04
C ARG A 91 -14.08 12.21 8.81
N GLU A 92 -14.78 12.75 9.80
CA GLU A 92 -15.36 14.10 9.80
C GLU A 92 -14.32 15.21 9.65
N LEU A 93 -13.07 14.96 10.03
CA LEU A 93 -11.98 15.93 9.90
C LEU A 93 -11.43 16.01 8.47
N LEU A 94 -11.84 15.11 7.59
CA LEU A 94 -11.35 15.03 6.24
C LEU A 94 -12.37 15.66 5.28
N ASN A 95 -11.92 16.61 4.46
CA ASN A 95 -12.77 17.36 3.54
C ASN A 95 -12.97 16.62 2.21
N THR A 96 -13.25 15.30 2.22
CA THR A 96 -13.52 14.56 0.99
C THR A 96 -14.65 13.56 1.17
N SER A 97 -15.54 13.48 0.22
CA SER A 97 -16.61 12.48 0.10
C SER A 97 -16.11 11.09 -0.36
N ALA A 98 -14.80 10.86 -0.35
CA ALA A 98 -14.15 9.72 -1.02
C ALA A 98 -13.60 8.68 -0.05
N PHE A 99 -14.25 8.47 1.11
CA PHE A 99 -13.73 7.53 2.09
C PHE A 99 -14.24 6.12 1.86
N GLY A 100 -13.57 5.46 0.94
CA GLY A 100 -13.76 4.07 0.70
C GLY A 100 -12.64 3.17 1.24
N ASN A 101 -11.85 3.57 2.25
CA ASN A 101 -10.73 2.78 2.71
C ASN A 101 -10.87 2.37 4.18
N ILE A 102 -10.63 1.09 4.45
CA ILE A 102 -10.64 0.48 5.78
C ILE A 102 -9.46 -0.49 5.92
N PHE A 103 -8.94 -0.62 7.13
CA PHE A 103 -8.03 -1.68 7.52
C PHE A 103 -8.73 -2.60 8.51
N SER A 104 -8.81 -3.89 8.19
CA SER A 104 -9.38 -4.89 9.07
C SER A 104 -8.30 -5.69 9.82
N SER A 105 -7.04 -5.52 9.44
CA SER A 105 -5.89 -6.18 10.05
C SER A 105 -4.62 -5.32 9.90
N ARG A 106 -3.59 -5.67 10.66
CA ARG A 106 -2.25 -5.08 10.58
C ARG A 106 -1.21 -6.17 10.47
N GLY A 107 -0.39 -6.10 9.44
CA GLY A 107 0.69 -7.05 9.16
C GLY A 107 0.31 -8.17 8.20
N CYS A 108 1.31 -8.99 7.88
CA CYS A 108 1.22 -10.10 6.97
C CYS A 108 2.10 -11.27 7.49
N PRO A 109 1.67 -12.54 7.38
CA PRO A 109 2.44 -13.66 7.90
C PRO A 109 3.58 -14.10 6.97
N TYR A 110 3.72 -13.47 5.81
CA TYR A 110 4.74 -13.80 4.81
C TYR A 110 5.98 -12.92 4.95
N SER A 111 7.10 -13.33 4.32
CA SER A 111 8.41 -12.67 4.42
C SER A 111 8.98 -12.30 3.04
N CYS A 112 8.16 -11.69 2.17
CA CYS A 112 8.60 -11.24 0.85
C CYS A 112 9.85 -10.35 0.95
N THR A 113 10.84 -10.55 0.07
CA THR A 113 12.17 -9.93 0.19
C THR A 113 12.16 -8.41 0.04
N PHE A 114 11.19 -7.88 -0.65
CA PHE A 114 11.04 -6.44 -0.96
C PHE A 114 10.06 -5.71 -0.05
N CYS A 115 9.31 -6.44 0.82
CA CYS A 115 8.19 -5.86 1.54
C CYS A 115 8.61 -5.28 2.90
N ALA A 116 8.50 -3.96 3.04
CA ALA A 116 8.78 -3.27 4.30
C ALA A 116 7.68 -3.52 5.36
N SER A 117 6.43 -3.75 4.96
CA SER A 117 5.31 -3.98 5.88
C SER A 117 5.56 -5.16 6.81
N THR A 118 6.07 -6.28 6.27
CA THR A 118 6.35 -7.49 7.06
C THR A 118 7.48 -7.30 8.07
N ARG A 119 8.37 -6.34 7.83
CA ARG A 119 9.47 -5.97 8.74
C ARG A 119 9.01 -5.00 9.81
N TYR A 120 8.11 -4.11 9.45
CA TYR A 120 7.52 -3.12 10.35
C TYR A 120 6.57 -3.77 11.36
N TRP A 121 5.58 -4.55 10.89
CA TRP A 121 4.57 -5.13 11.75
C TRP A 121 5.06 -6.33 12.55
N ASN A 122 6.01 -7.10 12.07
CA ASN A 122 6.55 -8.36 12.60
C ASN A 122 5.53 -9.38 13.16
N LYS A 123 4.26 -9.02 13.26
CA LYS A 123 3.14 -9.83 13.78
C LYS A 123 1.85 -9.46 13.06
N LEU A 124 1.10 -10.48 12.63
CA LEU A 124 -0.23 -10.29 12.09
C LEU A 124 -1.26 -10.19 13.22
N ARG A 125 -2.06 -9.12 13.22
CA ARG A 125 -3.12 -8.84 14.21
C ARG A 125 -4.40 -8.42 13.50
N PHE A 126 -5.54 -8.71 14.11
CA PHE A 126 -6.85 -8.48 13.52
C PHE A 126 -7.73 -7.61 14.41
N PHE A 127 -8.51 -6.75 13.79
CA PHE A 127 -9.74 -6.26 14.41
C PHE A 127 -10.78 -7.37 14.42
N SER A 128 -11.71 -7.40 15.37
CA SER A 128 -12.81 -8.36 15.36
C SER A 128 -13.72 -8.18 14.14
N ALA A 129 -14.45 -9.22 13.78
CA ALA A 129 -15.42 -9.11 12.69
C ALA A 129 -16.52 -8.08 13.00
N GLU A 130 -16.92 -7.98 14.25
CA GLU A 130 -17.91 -7.04 14.76
C GLU A 130 -17.43 -5.59 14.64
N TYR A 131 -16.18 -5.32 15.04
CA TYR A 131 -15.55 -4.01 14.88
C TYR A 131 -15.53 -3.57 13.42
N VAL A 132 -15.06 -4.46 12.53
CA VAL A 132 -14.98 -4.17 11.10
C VAL A 132 -16.35 -3.82 10.51
N VAL A 133 -17.39 -4.61 10.83
CA VAL A 133 -18.73 -4.37 10.30
C VAL A 133 -19.34 -3.09 10.89
N ALA A 134 -19.08 -2.79 12.17
CA ALA A 134 -19.52 -1.53 12.78
C ALA A 134 -18.90 -0.31 12.07
N GLU A 135 -17.59 -0.36 11.77
CA GLU A 135 -16.92 0.70 11.02
C GLU A 135 -17.47 0.84 9.59
N LEU A 136 -17.73 -0.29 8.89
CA LEU A 136 -18.36 -0.27 7.56
C LEU A 136 -19.75 0.39 7.59
N LYS A 137 -20.55 0.11 8.61
CA LYS A 137 -21.87 0.74 8.80
C LYS A 137 -21.73 2.25 8.98
N GLU A 138 -20.85 2.69 9.87
CA GLU A 138 -20.58 4.13 10.05
C GLU A 138 -20.15 4.79 8.74
N MET A 139 -19.25 4.17 7.97
CA MET A 139 -18.81 4.71 6.68
C MET A 139 -19.96 4.91 5.71
N VAL A 140 -20.95 4.03 5.70
CA VAL A 140 -22.12 4.13 4.80
C VAL A 140 -23.16 5.09 5.35
N GLU A 141 -23.55 4.95 6.60
CA GLU A 141 -24.64 5.72 7.21
C GLU A 141 -24.26 7.19 7.43
N ARG A 142 -23.06 7.44 7.96
CA ARG A 142 -22.63 8.79 8.33
C ARG A 142 -21.91 9.53 7.18
N TYR A 143 -21.16 8.80 6.36
CA TYR A 143 -20.31 9.40 5.33
C TYR A 143 -20.74 9.07 3.88
N GLY A 144 -21.78 8.27 3.69
CA GLY A 144 -22.36 7.97 2.38
C GLY A 144 -21.45 7.15 1.46
N ALA A 145 -20.55 6.34 2.01
CA ALA A 145 -19.67 5.49 1.23
C ALA A 145 -20.48 4.51 0.36
N ARG A 146 -20.13 4.38 -0.90
CA ARG A 146 -20.78 3.46 -1.86
C ARG A 146 -19.87 2.35 -2.35
N ARG A 147 -18.57 2.54 -2.16
CA ARG A 147 -17.49 1.58 -2.47
C ARG A 147 -16.47 1.66 -1.37
N ILE A 148 -16.02 0.52 -0.90
CA ILE A 148 -15.05 0.43 0.20
C ILE A 148 -13.96 -0.57 -0.20
N SER A 149 -12.71 -0.18 -0.03
CA SER A 149 -11.56 -1.04 -0.27
C SER A 149 -10.88 -1.38 1.05
N PHE A 150 -10.67 -2.67 1.27
CA PHE A 150 -9.82 -3.14 2.36
C PHE A 150 -8.36 -3.01 1.94
N TYR A 151 -7.62 -2.17 2.65
CA TYR A 151 -6.20 -1.90 2.39
C TYR A 151 -5.27 -2.76 3.25
N ASP A 152 -5.81 -3.81 3.80
CA ASP A 152 -5.04 -4.82 4.53
C ASP A 152 -3.90 -5.37 3.68
N ASP A 153 -2.77 -5.68 4.30
CA ASP A 153 -1.72 -6.47 3.67
C ASP A 153 -2.25 -7.86 3.25
N LEU A 154 -3.13 -8.45 4.08
CA LEU A 154 -3.75 -9.76 3.79
C LEU A 154 -5.00 -10.01 4.64
N MET A 155 -6.14 -9.49 4.26
CA MET A 155 -7.42 -9.63 4.96
C MET A 155 -7.85 -11.10 5.14
N ILE A 156 -7.61 -11.94 4.14
CA ILE A 156 -8.06 -13.34 4.06
C ILE A 156 -7.14 -14.34 4.76
N ALA A 157 -6.15 -13.88 5.53
CA ALA A 157 -5.20 -14.76 6.21
C ALA A 157 -5.84 -15.63 7.29
N ASP A 158 -6.85 -15.12 8.00
CA ASP A 158 -7.67 -15.89 8.93
C ASP A 158 -9.01 -16.22 8.28
N LYS A 159 -9.16 -17.48 7.86
CA LYS A 159 -10.33 -17.97 7.14
C LYS A 159 -11.62 -17.85 7.97
N LYS A 160 -11.59 -18.22 9.25
CA LYS A 160 -12.80 -18.21 10.11
C LYS A 160 -13.29 -16.78 10.33
N ARG A 161 -12.36 -15.86 10.60
CA ARG A 161 -12.68 -14.45 10.77
C ARG A 161 -13.21 -13.85 9.46
N PHE A 162 -12.59 -14.17 8.32
CA PHE A 162 -13.01 -13.71 7.00
C PHE A 162 -14.45 -14.15 6.67
N GLU A 163 -14.77 -15.44 6.91
CA GLU A 163 -16.14 -15.97 6.76
C GLU A 163 -17.12 -15.25 7.69
N LYS A 164 -16.74 -15.01 8.95
CA LYS A 164 -17.58 -14.28 9.90
C LYS A 164 -17.88 -12.83 9.46
N ILE A 165 -16.89 -12.14 8.91
CA ILE A 165 -17.11 -10.81 8.33
C ILE A 165 -18.12 -10.89 7.18
N ALA A 166 -17.99 -11.88 6.29
CA ALA A 166 -18.92 -12.08 5.19
C ALA A 166 -20.35 -12.31 5.68
N ASP A 167 -20.53 -13.17 6.67
CA ASP A 167 -21.85 -13.46 7.28
C ASP A 167 -22.46 -12.22 7.92
N LEU A 168 -21.67 -11.42 8.61
CA LEU A 168 -22.15 -10.19 9.22
C LEU A 168 -22.53 -9.14 8.17
N ILE A 169 -21.72 -8.97 7.12
CA ILE A 169 -22.04 -8.05 6.00
C ILE A 169 -23.37 -8.41 5.35
N GLN A 170 -23.64 -9.71 5.13
CA GLN A 170 -24.89 -10.17 4.53
C GLN A 170 -26.14 -9.88 5.40
N LYS A 171 -25.96 -9.84 6.71
CA LYS A 171 -27.04 -9.55 7.66
C LYS A 171 -27.36 -8.06 7.83
N GLU A 172 -26.51 -7.18 7.29
CA GLU A 172 -26.66 -5.73 7.41
C GLU A 172 -27.27 -5.11 6.14
N PRO A 173 -28.54 -4.70 6.15
CA PRO A 173 -29.22 -4.18 4.97
C PRO A 173 -28.55 -2.94 4.36
N VAL A 174 -27.93 -2.11 5.20
CA VAL A 174 -27.23 -0.90 4.76
C VAL A 174 -26.00 -1.23 3.90
N LEU A 175 -25.40 -2.41 4.06
CA LEU A 175 -24.26 -2.88 3.29
C LEU A 175 -24.64 -3.62 2.00
N ALA A 176 -25.90 -3.96 1.79
CA ALA A 176 -26.37 -4.78 0.65
C ALA A 176 -26.05 -4.22 -0.73
N LYS A 177 -25.92 -2.89 -0.87
CA LYS A 177 -25.61 -2.22 -2.14
C LYS A 177 -24.13 -1.80 -2.27
N ILE A 178 -23.35 -2.02 -1.24
CA ILE A 178 -21.94 -1.62 -1.23
C ILE A 178 -21.13 -2.61 -2.07
N LYS A 179 -20.15 -2.08 -2.82
CA LYS A 179 -19.16 -2.88 -3.54
C LYS A 179 -17.83 -2.79 -2.83
N PHE A 180 -17.22 -3.95 -2.61
CA PHE A 180 -15.94 -4.04 -1.92
C PHE A 180 -14.81 -4.40 -2.87
N GLY A 181 -13.62 -3.86 -2.56
CA GLY A 181 -12.33 -4.28 -3.11
C GLY A 181 -11.45 -4.82 -2.00
N ILE A 182 -10.63 -5.82 -2.28
CA ILE A 182 -9.66 -6.37 -1.33
C ILE A 182 -8.30 -6.61 -1.98
N ASN A 183 -7.27 -6.76 -1.16
CA ASN A 183 -6.00 -7.32 -1.57
C ASN A 183 -5.88 -8.77 -1.08
N ALA A 184 -5.28 -9.62 -1.92
CA ALA A 184 -5.11 -11.04 -1.64
C ALA A 184 -3.79 -11.58 -2.20
N ARG A 185 -3.42 -12.77 -1.74
CA ARG A 185 -2.31 -13.55 -2.27
C ARG A 185 -2.86 -14.68 -3.14
N ALA A 186 -2.28 -14.92 -4.30
CA ALA A 186 -2.80 -15.85 -5.31
C ALA A 186 -3.09 -17.26 -4.78
N ASN A 187 -2.15 -17.85 -4.02
CA ASN A 187 -2.31 -19.19 -3.44
C ASN A 187 -3.43 -19.32 -2.39
N LEU A 188 -4.04 -18.21 -1.97
CA LEU A 188 -5.19 -18.21 -1.06
C LEU A 188 -6.53 -18.05 -1.81
N ILE A 189 -6.49 -17.81 -3.12
CA ILE A 189 -7.68 -17.72 -3.96
C ILE A 189 -8.10 -19.14 -4.39
N THR A 190 -9.04 -19.69 -3.65
CA THR A 190 -9.70 -20.97 -3.95
C THR A 190 -11.14 -20.72 -4.38
N ASP A 191 -11.83 -21.74 -4.90
CA ASP A 191 -13.28 -21.63 -5.20
C ASP A 191 -14.08 -21.23 -3.96
N HIS A 192 -13.76 -21.79 -2.79
CA HIS A 192 -14.39 -21.42 -1.53
C HIS A 192 -14.15 -19.95 -1.18
N THR A 193 -12.89 -19.48 -1.26
CA THR A 193 -12.56 -18.07 -1.01
C THR A 193 -13.32 -17.16 -1.96
N ALA A 194 -13.41 -17.51 -3.25
CA ALA A 194 -14.13 -16.72 -4.25
C ALA A 194 -15.66 -16.70 -3.99
N GLN A 195 -16.23 -17.79 -3.49
CA GLN A 195 -17.65 -17.82 -3.05
C GLN A 195 -17.88 -16.84 -1.90
N VAL A 196 -17.04 -16.84 -0.88
CA VAL A 196 -17.13 -15.92 0.27
C VAL A 196 -16.95 -14.47 -0.20
N LEU A 197 -15.98 -14.18 -1.07
CA LEU A 197 -15.77 -12.86 -1.67
C LEU A 197 -17.03 -12.39 -2.42
N LYS A 198 -17.66 -13.28 -3.18
CA LYS A 198 -18.89 -12.96 -3.91
C LYS A 198 -20.04 -12.66 -2.96
N ALA A 199 -20.18 -13.45 -1.88
CA ALA A 199 -21.17 -13.23 -0.85
C ALA A 199 -20.99 -11.88 -0.12
N MET A 200 -19.76 -11.43 0.04
CA MET A 200 -19.41 -10.09 0.56
C MET A 200 -19.63 -8.96 -0.46
N HIS A 201 -20.13 -9.21 -1.65
CA HIS A 201 -20.22 -8.23 -2.74
C HIS A 201 -18.86 -7.68 -3.20
N VAL A 202 -17.78 -8.42 -3.01
CA VAL A 202 -16.47 -8.05 -3.56
C VAL A 202 -16.54 -8.15 -5.07
N ASN A 203 -16.17 -7.08 -5.74
CA ASN A 203 -16.17 -7.02 -7.20
C ASN A 203 -14.76 -6.87 -7.81
N SER A 204 -13.75 -6.69 -6.97
CA SER A 204 -12.37 -6.48 -7.40
C SER A 204 -11.39 -7.04 -6.36
N VAL A 205 -10.43 -7.83 -6.80
CA VAL A 205 -9.32 -8.34 -6.00
C VAL A 205 -8.00 -7.88 -6.61
N GLY A 206 -7.21 -7.17 -5.82
CA GLY A 206 -5.82 -6.83 -6.11
C GLY A 206 -4.87 -7.92 -5.63
N MET A 207 -3.91 -8.32 -6.45
CA MET A 207 -2.94 -9.35 -6.10
C MET A 207 -1.53 -8.92 -6.46
N GLY A 208 -0.60 -9.01 -5.50
CA GLY A 208 0.82 -8.96 -5.81
C GLY A 208 1.23 -10.30 -6.46
N LEU A 209 1.17 -10.40 -7.79
CA LEU A 209 1.61 -11.59 -8.51
C LEU A 209 3.13 -11.60 -8.73
N GLU A 210 3.72 -10.45 -8.75
CA GLU A 210 5.13 -10.06 -8.80
C GLU A 210 5.87 -10.50 -10.06
N SER A 211 5.84 -11.79 -10.43
CA SER A 211 6.55 -12.28 -11.62
C SER A 211 5.80 -13.42 -12.32
N GLY A 212 5.98 -13.51 -13.62
CA GLY A 212 5.56 -14.64 -14.47
C GLY A 212 6.64 -15.71 -14.63
N ASN A 213 7.79 -15.58 -13.95
CA ASN A 213 8.88 -16.54 -13.96
C ASN A 213 9.05 -17.16 -12.57
N GLU A 214 9.18 -18.49 -12.49
CA GLU A 214 9.25 -19.24 -11.22
C GLU A 214 10.47 -18.87 -10.36
N ARG A 215 11.64 -18.69 -10.97
CA ARG A 215 12.88 -18.39 -10.26
C ARG A 215 12.80 -17.00 -9.61
N THR A 216 12.37 -16.00 -10.38
CA THR A 216 12.19 -14.63 -9.90
C THR A 216 11.07 -14.55 -8.85
N LEU A 217 9.95 -15.24 -9.07
CA LEU A 217 8.84 -15.30 -8.11
C LEU A 217 9.29 -15.91 -6.77
N ARG A 218 10.09 -16.97 -6.81
CA ARG A 218 10.66 -17.61 -5.61
C ARG A 218 11.59 -16.64 -4.86
N TYR A 219 12.43 -15.90 -5.56
CA TYR A 219 13.27 -14.88 -4.95
C TYR A 219 12.44 -13.81 -4.23
N LEU A 220 11.39 -13.31 -4.88
CA LEU A 220 10.55 -12.22 -4.33
C LEU A 220 9.66 -12.70 -3.18
N LYS A 221 9.05 -13.90 -3.27
CA LYS A 221 7.97 -14.36 -2.37
C LYS A 221 8.31 -15.61 -1.54
N GLY A 222 9.52 -16.13 -1.61
CA GLY A 222 9.99 -17.23 -0.73
C GLY A 222 9.41 -18.61 -1.06
N GLY A 223 8.96 -18.86 -2.30
CA GLY A 223 8.55 -20.21 -2.76
C GLY A 223 7.20 -20.72 -2.25
N SER A 224 6.42 -19.89 -1.57
CA SER A 224 5.07 -20.25 -1.08
C SER A 224 3.95 -19.96 -2.06
N VAL A 225 4.28 -19.56 -3.29
CA VAL A 225 3.36 -19.31 -4.40
C VAL A 225 4.09 -19.60 -5.71
N SER A 226 3.42 -20.23 -6.66
CA SER A 226 3.91 -20.55 -8.00
C SER A 226 3.27 -19.66 -9.07
N VAL A 227 3.84 -19.66 -10.27
CA VAL A 227 3.24 -19.02 -11.46
C VAL A 227 1.91 -19.68 -11.81
N GLU A 228 1.79 -20.98 -11.58
CA GLU A 228 0.52 -21.71 -11.74
C GLU A 228 -0.56 -21.23 -10.79
N ASP A 229 -0.23 -21.00 -9.49
CA ASP A 229 -1.15 -20.39 -8.53
C ASP A 229 -1.63 -19.02 -9.02
N ASN A 230 -0.73 -18.22 -9.60
CA ASN A 230 -1.07 -16.93 -10.16
C ASN A 230 -2.10 -17.05 -11.30
N TYR A 231 -1.91 -17.97 -12.25
CA TYR A 231 -2.89 -18.26 -13.32
C TYR A 231 -4.22 -18.75 -12.77
N ASN A 232 -4.18 -19.69 -11.82
CA ASN A 232 -5.37 -20.29 -11.23
C ASN A 232 -6.19 -19.27 -10.46
N ALA A 233 -5.55 -18.37 -9.70
CA ALA A 233 -6.23 -17.29 -8.99
C ALA A 233 -7.03 -16.39 -9.96
N VAL A 234 -6.43 -15.98 -11.08
CA VAL A 234 -7.12 -15.16 -12.09
C VAL A 234 -8.32 -15.92 -12.68
N LYS A 235 -8.16 -17.20 -13.04
CA LYS A 235 -9.24 -18.03 -13.59
C LYS A 235 -10.39 -18.20 -12.59
N ILE A 236 -10.08 -18.46 -11.31
CA ILE A 236 -11.08 -18.61 -10.26
C ILE A 236 -11.88 -17.32 -10.10
N LEU A 237 -11.21 -16.16 -9.93
CA LEU A 237 -11.88 -14.88 -9.77
C LEU A 237 -12.84 -14.59 -10.94
N HIS A 238 -12.42 -14.85 -12.17
CA HIS A 238 -13.26 -14.65 -13.35
C HIS A 238 -14.50 -15.55 -13.35
N ARG A 239 -14.39 -16.83 -12.93
CA ARG A 239 -15.56 -17.73 -12.81
C ARG A 239 -16.64 -17.15 -11.89
N TYR A 240 -16.24 -16.40 -10.86
CA TYR A 240 -17.17 -15.76 -9.92
C TYR A 240 -17.55 -14.33 -10.32
N GLY A 241 -17.10 -13.85 -11.48
CA GLY A 241 -17.39 -12.50 -11.97
C GLY A 241 -16.71 -11.40 -11.13
N ILE A 242 -15.54 -11.71 -10.55
CA ILE A 242 -14.74 -10.80 -9.76
C ILE A 242 -13.56 -10.32 -10.61
N SER A 243 -13.33 -9.01 -10.66
CA SER A 243 -12.21 -8.42 -11.40
C SER A 243 -10.88 -8.81 -10.75
N ALA A 244 -9.99 -9.40 -11.54
CA ALA A 244 -8.64 -9.78 -11.12
C ALA A 244 -7.64 -8.70 -11.55
N ASN A 245 -7.08 -7.99 -10.57
CA ASN A 245 -6.08 -6.95 -10.78
C ASN A 245 -4.74 -7.40 -10.20
N ALA A 246 -3.64 -6.99 -10.80
CA ALA A 246 -2.34 -7.43 -10.33
C ALA A 246 -1.26 -6.36 -10.43
N SER A 247 -0.29 -6.47 -9.50
CA SER A 247 1.00 -5.79 -9.57
C SER A 247 2.12 -6.78 -9.85
N PHE A 248 3.13 -6.29 -10.58
CA PHE A 248 4.35 -7.00 -10.94
C PHE A 248 5.57 -6.17 -10.60
N VAL A 249 6.65 -6.84 -10.26
CA VAL A 249 7.95 -6.25 -9.96
C VAL A 249 8.99 -6.84 -10.90
N ILE A 250 9.75 -6.00 -11.58
CA ILE A 250 10.83 -6.38 -12.49
C ILE A 250 12.16 -5.74 -12.05
N GLY A 251 13.27 -6.29 -12.50
CA GLY A 251 14.60 -5.77 -12.20
C GLY A 251 15.17 -6.27 -10.87
N SER A 252 14.80 -7.49 -10.47
CA SER A 252 15.44 -8.19 -9.35
C SER A 252 16.93 -8.42 -9.66
N PRO A 253 17.82 -8.54 -8.64
CA PRO A 253 19.27 -8.59 -8.84
C PRO A 253 19.76 -9.58 -9.88
N ASP A 254 19.24 -10.81 -9.83
CA ASP A 254 19.66 -11.89 -10.73
C ASP A 254 18.65 -12.17 -11.86
N GLU A 255 17.62 -11.33 -12.01
CA GLU A 255 16.60 -11.49 -13.04
C GLU A 255 17.17 -11.15 -14.42
N THR A 256 17.05 -12.09 -15.37
CA THR A 256 17.49 -11.88 -16.74
C THR A 256 16.41 -11.18 -17.58
N ARG A 257 16.82 -10.70 -18.75
CA ARG A 257 15.91 -10.08 -19.70
C ARG A 257 14.79 -11.04 -20.15
N GLU A 258 15.13 -12.32 -20.34
CA GLU A 258 14.20 -13.39 -20.74
C GLU A 258 13.14 -13.60 -19.64
N GLU A 259 13.54 -13.66 -18.37
CA GLU A 259 12.63 -13.81 -17.25
C GLU A 259 11.68 -12.61 -17.06
N ILE A 260 12.17 -11.39 -17.34
CA ILE A 260 11.30 -10.21 -17.43
C ILE A 260 10.28 -10.36 -18.57
N LEU A 261 10.70 -10.92 -19.70
CA LEU A 261 9.78 -11.17 -20.82
C LEU A 261 8.77 -12.29 -20.53
N ASP A 262 9.11 -13.30 -19.71
CA ASP A 262 8.14 -14.29 -19.19
C ASP A 262 7.03 -13.59 -18.39
N THR A 263 7.40 -12.61 -17.56
CA THR A 263 6.43 -11.78 -16.82
C THR A 263 5.53 -10.99 -17.79
N LEU A 264 6.10 -10.41 -18.83
CA LEU A 264 5.30 -9.72 -19.86
C LEU A 264 4.38 -10.68 -20.63
N HIS A 265 4.82 -11.91 -20.89
CA HIS A 265 4.01 -12.96 -21.51
C HIS A 265 2.84 -13.34 -20.59
N PHE A 266 3.10 -13.60 -19.31
CA PHE A 266 2.07 -13.86 -18.31
C PHE A 266 0.99 -12.76 -18.31
N ILE A 267 1.40 -11.50 -18.25
CA ILE A 267 0.49 -10.35 -18.26
C ILE A 267 -0.43 -10.36 -19.48
N LYS A 268 0.10 -10.70 -20.67
CA LYS A 268 -0.67 -10.72 -21.92
C LYS A 268 -1.64 -11.88 -22.02
N THR A 269 -1.35 -13.02 -21.36
CA THR A 269 -2.07 -14.28 -21.53
C THR A 269 -2.98 -14.64 -20.38
N SER A 270 -2.76 -14.09 -19.18
CA SER A 270 -3.48 -14.47 -17.96
C SER A 270 -4.93 -13.98 -17.90
N GLY A 271 -5.30 -12.98 -18.69
CA GLY A 271 -6.66 -12.43 -18.68
C GLY A 271 -6.92 -11.36 -17.61
N LEU A 272 -5.90 -10.83 -16.96
CA LEU A 272 -6.03 -9.77 -15.95
C LEU A 272 -6.85 -8.58 -16.44
N ASN A 273 -7.62 -7.96 -15.53
CA ASN A 273 -8.46 -6.80 -15.82
C ASN A 273 -7.68 -5.48 -15.69
N PHE A 274 -6.74 -5.42 -14.75
CA PHE A 274 -5.86 -4.28 -14.55
C PHE A 274 -4.48 -4.75 -14.10
N VAL A 275 -3.44 -4.04 -14.55
CA VAL A 275 -2.04 -4.37 -14.28
C VAL A 275 -1.25 -3.11 -13.96
N ASP A 276 -0.49 -3.15 -12.88
CA ASP A 276 0.62 -2.23 -12.62
C ASP A 276 1.95 -2.98 -12.63
N THR A 277 3.00 -2.32 -13.11
CA THR A 277 4.36 -2.87 -13.11
C THR A 277 5.32 -1.84 -12.56
N PHE A 278 6.14 -2.28 -11.62
CA PHE A 278 7.13 -1.46 -10.93
C PHE A 278 8.53 -2.04 -11.14
N VAL A 279 9.53 -1.17 -11.23
CA VAL A 279 10.92 -1.60 -11.07
C VAL A 279 11.16 -1.82 -9.58
N LEU A 280 11.90 -2.87 -9.23
CA LEU A 280 12.20 -3.19 -7.84
C LEU A 280 12.92 -2.03 -7.15
N VAL A 281 12.30 -1.53 -6.09
CA VAL A 281 12.83 -0.43 -5.26
C VAL A 281 13.28 -0.98 -3.91
N PRO A 282 14.51 -0.67 -3.47
CA PRO A 282 15.01 -1.09 -2.17
C PRO A 282 14.45 -0.20 -1.06
N PHE A 283 13.45 -0.66 -0.33
CA PHE A 283 12.93 0.04 0.84
C PHE A 283 13.74 -0.30 2.10
N PRO A 284 14.01 0.68 2.98
CA PRO A 284 14.73 0.45 4.23
C PRO A 284 14.13 -0.70 5.07
N GLY A 285 15.00 -1.47 5.72
CA GLY A 285 14.63 -2.61 6.56
C GLY A 285 14.31 -3.90 5.79
N THR A 286 14.42 -3.92 4.46
CA THR A 286 14.18 -5.12 3.63
C THR A 286 15.49 -5.80 3.22
N PRO A 287 15.51 -7.11 2.93
CA PRO A 287 16.67 -7.78 2.34
C PRO A 287 17.14 -7.15 1.03
N VAL A 288 16.22 -6.58 0.25
CA VAL A 288 16.57 -5.83 -0.98
C VAL A 288 17.32 -4.55 -0.66
N TRP A 289 17.00 -3.88 0.45
CA TRP A 289 17.74 -2.72 0.93
C TRP A 289 19.16 -3.09 1.33
N ASP A 290 19.34 -4.18 2.09
CA ASP A 290 20.65 -4.66 2.52
C ASP A 290 21.53 -5.03 1.32
N TYR A 291 20.96 -5.68 0.31
CA TYR A 291 21.64 -5.93 -0.94
C TYR A 291 22.03 -4.63 -1.65
N ALA A 292 21.11 -3.67 -1.76
CA ALA A 292 21.36 -2.39 -2.42
C ALA A 292 22.49 -1.59 -1.73
N LYS A 293 22.54 -1.63 -0.39
CA LYS A 293 23.67 -1.05 0.39
C LYS A 293 24.98 -1.77 0.11
N SER A 294 24.98 -3.09 0.02
CA SER A 294 26.18 -3.88 -0.22
C SER A 294 26.86 -3.60 -1.56
N ILE A 295 26.09 -3.15 -2.56
CA ILE A 295 26.60 -2.75 -3.89
C ILE A 295 26.75 -1.24 -4.05
N GLY A 296 26.56 -0.44 -2.99
CA GLY A 296 26.68 1.01 -3.00
C GLY A 296 25.59 1.74 -3.79
N ALA A 297 24.46 1.08 -4.08
CA ALA A 297 23.35 1.67 -4.83
C ALA A 297 22.51 2.63 -3.99
N VAL A 298 22.51 2.46 -2.66
CA VAL A 298 21.79 3.28 -1.68
C VAL A 298 22.66 3.55 -0.45
N SER A 299 22.34 4.65 0.26
CA SER A 299 22.94 5.01 1.56
C SER A 299 21.86 5.63 2.46
N ASP A 300 22.16 5.78 3.75
CA ASP A 300 21.22 6.34 4.73
C ASP A 300 21.04 7.86 4.61
N ASP A 301 21.90 8.52 3.82
CA ASP A 301 21.91 9.97 3.55
C ASP A 301 21.60 10.32 2.08
N MET A 302 21.08 9.37 1.31
CA MET A 302 20.76 9.55 -0.10
C MET A 302 19.58 10.51 -0.34
N ASP A 303 19.42 10.99 -1.58
CA ASP A 303 18.17 11.61 -2.03
C ASP A 303 17.04 10.57 -2.08
N TRP A 304 16.12 10.65 -1.12
CA TRP A 304 14.99 9.72 -0.97
C TRP A 304 13.97 9.80 -2.11
N ASN A 305 13.97 10.90 -2.89
CA ASN A 305 13.12 10.98 -4.09
C ASN A 305 13.47 9.91 -5.13
N ARG A 306 14.68 9.34 -5.09
CA ARG A 306 15.10 8.24 -5.96
C ARG A 306 14.34 6.93 -5.71
N LEU A 307 13.68 6.79 -4.55
CA LEU A 307 12.82 5.65 -4.22
C LEU A 307 11.36 5.85 -4.65
N ASN A 308 11.04 6.95 -5.36
CA ASN A 308 9.67 7.20 -5.82
C ASN A 308 9.32 6.30 -7.01
N ILE A 309 8.43 5.33 -6.77
CA ILE A 309 7.96 4.38 -7.78
C ILE A 309 7.00 4.97 -8.80
N TYR A 310 6.39 6.14 -8.52
CA TYR A 310 5.35 6.75 -9.37
C TYR A 310 5.86 7.87 -10.27
N HIS A 311 6.92 8.55 -9.88
CA HIS A 311 7.44 9.73 -10.59
C HIS A 311 8.97 9.72 -10.60
N PRO A 312 9.60 9.00 -11.51
CA PRO A 312 11.08 9.00 -11.65
C PRO A 312 11.55 10.33 -12.29
N LYS A 313 11.24 11.49 -11.65
CA LYS A 313 11.69 12.81 -12.13
C LYS A 313 13.19 13.06 -11.91
N ALA A 314 13.80 12.33 -11.02
CA ALA A 314 15.21 12.54 -10.61
C ALA A 314 16.20 11.61 -11.36
N GLY A 315 15.84 11.14 -12.52
CA GLY A 315 16.69 10.19 -13.26
C GLY A 315 16.15 8.76 -13.24
N TYR A 316 16.97 7.81 -13.67
CA TYR A 316 16.59 6.40 -13.69
C TYR A 316 16.32 5.87 -12.27
N PRO A 317 15.32 4.98 -12.08
CA PRO A 317 15.18 4.27 -10.82
C PRO A 317 16.48 3.58 -10.46
N ILE A 318 16.70 3.36 -9.17
CA ILE A 318 17.89 2.63 -8.70
C ILE A 318 17.89 1.27 -9.36
N SER A 319 18.90 0.98 -10.19
CA SER A 319 19.04 -0.32 -10.84
C SER A 319 19.72 -1.30 -9.89
N LEU A 320 19.03 -2.40 -9.59
CA LEU A 320 19.56 -3.50 -8.79
C LEU A 320 19.96 -4.70 -9.66
N SER A 321 19.58 -4.69 -10.93
CA SER A 321 19.82 -5.81 -11.87
C SER A 321 21.30 -5.91 -12.24
N LYS A 322 21.83 -7.13 -12.22
CA LYS A 322 23.17 -7.47 -12.71
C LYS A 322 23.19 -7.74 -14.22
N HIS A 323 22.04 -8.03 -14.82
CA HIS A 323 21.92 -8.56 -16.19
C HIS A 323 21.24 -7.62 -17.17
N VAL A 324 20.55 -6.59 -16.65
CA VAL A 324 19.79 -5.65 -17.48
C VAL A 324 20.27 -4.23 -17.19
N SER A 325 20.77 -3.57 -18.21
CA SER A 325 21.21 -2.18 -18.10
C SER A 325 20.01 -1.22 -17.88
N PRO A 326 20.25 -0.02 -17.34
CA PRO A 326 19.18 0.98 -17.18
C PRO A 326 18.48 1.35 -18.49
N ALA A 327 19.20 1.37 -19.62
CA ALA A 327 18.65 1.66 -20.92
C ALA A 327 17.70 0.54 -21.38
N GLU A 328 18.10 -0.72 -21.26
CA GLU A 328 17.26 -1.88 -21.56
C GLU A 328 16.05 -1.96 -20.64
N MET A 329 16.21 -1.64 -19.34
CA MET A 329 15.10 -1.59 -18.39
C MET A 329 14.05 -0.57 -18.83
N ASN A 330 14.45 0.60 -19.32
CA ASN A 330 13.53 1.58 -19.89
C ASN A 330 12.75 1.04 -21.09
N GLU A 331 13.41 0.33 -22.00
CA GLU A 331 12.75 -0.28 -23.16
C GLU A 331 11.75 -1.37 -22.72
N LEU A 332 12.10 -2.13 -21.71
CA LEU A 332 11.18 -3.12 -21.10
C LEU A 332 9.99 -2.41 -20.46
N CYS A 333 10.19 -1.38 -19.64
CA CYS A 333 9.11 -0.60 -19.03
C CYS A 333 8.11 -0.06 -20.08
N LYS A 334 8.58 0.43 -21.23
CA LYS A 334 7.71 0.84 -22.34
C LYS A 334 6.83 -0.31 -22.85
N LYS A 335 7.37 -1.53 -22.96
CA LYS A 335 6.61 -2.72 -23.39
C LYS A 335 5.52 -3.08 -22.38
N PHE A 336 5.83 -3.02 -21.06
CA PHE A 336 4.86 -3.25 -19.99
C PHE A 336 3.77 -2.17 -20.00
N TYR A 337 4.16 -0.91 -20.16
CA TYR A 337 3.20 0.20 -20.27
C TYR A 337 2.22 0.01 -21.44
N HIS A 338 2.69 -0.39 -22.62
CA HIS A 338 1.83 -0.70 -23.76
C HIS A 338 0.91 -1.90 -23.50
N ALA A 339 1.40 -2.95 -22.82
CA ALA A 339 0.56 -4.08 -22.41
C ALA A 339 -0.55 -3.63 -21.44
N ARG A 340 -0.19 -2.83 -20.43
CA ARG A 340 -1.16 -2.22 -19.50
C ARG A 340 -2.26 -1.43 -20.23
N LEU A 341 -1.89 -0.56 -21.18
CA LEU A 341 -2.87 0.21 -21.96
C LEU A 341 -3.83 -0.70 -22.74
N LYS A 342 -3.31 -1.77 -23.38
CA LYS A 342 -4.15 -2.74 -24.11
C LYS A 342 -5.11 -3.46 -23.18
N ILE A 343 -4.67 -3.88 -21.99
CA ILE A 343 -5.50 -4.55 -21.00
C ILE A 343 -6.57 -3.57 -20.50
N ALA A 344 -6.18 -2.33 -20.15
CA ALA A 344 -7.11 -1.31 -19.69
C ALA A 344 -8.18 -0.99 -20.74
N ALA A 345 -7.80 -0.86 -22.00
CA ALA A 345 -8.74 -0.65 -23.10
C ALA A 345 -9.72 -1.83 -23.28
N LYS A 346 -9.22 -3.08 -23.20
CA LYS A 346 -10.07 -4.28 -23.28
C LYS A 346 -11.04 -4.38 -22.10
N SER A 347 -10.58 -4.04 -20.91
CA SER A 347 -11.36 -4.11 -19.66
C SER A 347 -12.23 -2.87 -19.43
N ALA A 348 -12.05 -1.80 -20.20
CA ALA A 348 -12.70 -0.51 -19.99
C ALA A 348 -14.23 -0.63 -19.96
N TRP A 349 -14.81 -1.44 -20.83
CA TRP A 349 -16.26 -1.64 -20.91
C TRP A 349 -16.84 -2.44 -19.74
N THR A 350 -16.04 -3.29 -19.11
CA THR A 350 -16.46 -4.17 -18.01
C THR A 350 -16.00 -3.68 -16.65
N HIS A 351 -15.09 -2.70 -16.61
CA HIS A 351 -14.51 -2.24 -15.35
C HIS A 351 -15.53 -1.42 -14.55
N PRO A 352 -15.74 -1.72 -13.25
CA PRO A 352 -16.69 -1.00 -12.41
C PRO A 352 -16.45 0.51 -12.28
N PHE A 353 -15.21 0.95 -12.54
CA PHE A 353 -14.79 2.35 -12.51
C PHE A 353 -14.85 3.06 -13.87
N PHE A 354 -15.19 2.36 -14.95
CA PHE A 354 -15.16 2.93 -16.29
C PHE A 354 -16.00 4.22 -16.42
N PRO A 355 -17.24 4.31 -15.93
CA PRO A 355 -18.03 5.54 -16.01
C PRO A 355 -17.42 6.70 -15.23
N ALA A 356 -16.69 6.42 -14.13
CA ALA A 356 -16.01 7.45 -13.34
C ALA A 356 -14.71 7.89 -14.01
N MET A 357 -13.95 6.96 -14.60
CA MET A 357 -12.72 7.26 -15.37
C MET A 357 -13.02 8.09 -16.61
N VAL A 358 -14.09 7.77 -17.34
CA VAL A 358 -14.54 8.56 -18.51
C VAL A 358 -14.94 9.97 -18.08
N ARG A 359 -15.72 10.12 -17.03
CA ARG A 359 -16.11 11.43 -16.49
C ARG A 359 -14.89 12.24 -16.01
N ALA A 360 -13.96 11.61 -15.28
CA ALA A 360 -12.73 12.27 -14.83
C ALA A 360 -11.82 12.67 -16.01
N GLY A 361 -11.69 11.79 -17.01
CA GLY A 361 -10.95 12.07 -18.24
C GLY A 361 -11.56 13.24 -19.02
N MET A 362 -12.88 13.24 -19.20
CA MET A 362 -13.59 14.35 -19.87
C MET A 362 -13.50 15.67 -19.10
N ALA A 363 -13.57 15.64 -17.76
CA ALA A 363 -13.38 16.82 -16.92
C ALA A 363 -11.95 17.37 -17.03
N ASN A 364 -10.94 16.52 -17.07
CA ASN A 364 -9.55 16.92 -17.26
C ASN A 364 -9.29 17.54 -18.65
N VAL A 365 -9.88 16.96 -19.70
CA VAL A 365 -9.82 17.53 -21.07
C VAL A 365 -10.53 18.87 -21.11
N ALA A 366 -11.73 19.00 -20.54
CA ALA A 366 -12.47 20.26 -20.47
C ALA A 366 -11.71 21.37 -19.71
N ASN A 367 -11.08 21.01 -18.57
CA ASN A 367 -10.25 21.94 -17.81
C ASN A 367 -8.97 22.35 -18.57
N ARG A 368 -8.39 21.44 -19.34
CA ARG A 368 -7.22 21.75 -20.18
C ARG A 368 -7.58 22.68 -21.33
N VAL A 369 -8.72 22.44 -21.96
CA VAL A 369 -9.28 23.34 -23.04
C VAL A 369 -9.61 24.71 -22.48
N ARG A 370 -10.24 24.81 -21.29
CA ARG A 370 -10.50 26.10 -20.63
C ARG A 370 -9.22 26.87 -20.30
N ARG A 371 -8.18 26.18 -19.82
CA ARG A 371 -6.87 26.85 -19.55
C ARG A 371 -6.17 27.32 -20.80
N LEU A 372 -6.30 26.61 -21.93
CA LEU A 372 -5.73 27.00 -23.21
C LEU A 372 -6.54 28.15 -23.82
N GLY A 373 -7.88 28.19 -23.68
CA GLY A 373 -8.72 29.29 -24.12
C GLY A 373 -8.52 30.57 -23.31
N ALA A 374 -8.20 30.47 -22.02
CA ALA A 374 -7.89 31.63 -21.18
C ALA A 374 -6.50 32.23 -21.46
N ALA A 375 -5.56 31.43 -22.01
CA ALA A 375 -4.21 31.88 -22.39
C ALA A 375 -4.18 32.62 -23.74
N HIS A 376 -5.26 32.60 -24.51
CA HIS A 376 -5.40 33.32 -25.80
C HIS A 376 -6.31 34.58 -25.70
N ALA A 377 -6.73 34.94 -24.50
CA ALA A 377 -7.59 36.10 -24.23
C ALA A 377 -6.88 37.20 -23.42
N ILE A 378 -5.54 37.26 -23.46
CA ILE A 378 -4.70 38.36 -22.94
C ILE A 378 -3.80 38.87 -24.05
#